data_bf2f75660bdda218a071d3e286550736
#
_entry.id   bf2f75660bdda218a071d3e286550736
#
_cell.length_a   1.000
_cell.length_b   1.000
_cell.length_c   1.000
_cell.angle_alpha   90.00
_cell.angle_beta   90.00
_cell.angle_gamma   90.00
#
_symmetry.space_group_name_H-M   'P 1'
#
loop_
_entity.id
_entity.type
_entity.pdbx_description
1 polymer ?
#
loop_
_entity_poly.entity_id
_entity_poly.type
_entity_poly.pdbx_seq_one_letter_code
_entity_poly.pdbx_strand_id
1 'polypeptide(L)'
;MNQPFAIKKLFTLRELRTNEHTIMAMLAVFVGLAGGFGAVGFRYLIDFFQNLAYGSSEELLQVVLALPWYLKVWVPAAGGLVVGPLVYFFAREAKGHGVPEVMEAVALKGGVIRKRVVVVKSLASAISISTGGSVGREGPIVQIGSAIGSTLGQMLKVSQDRMRTLVGCGAAAGIAATFNAPIAGSMFALEVILGDFGLATFSPIVISSVVATAVSRAFLGDIPAFIVPVYELVSVWEFPIYMGLGLFCAVVGVTFTRVLYRVEDLFDNFQFPEYLKGIIGGSILGVTGLFFPEILGVGYGGIDLALMQKLAWWVLLLLIVIKILATSITIGSGGSGGIFAPSLFLGAMAGGFFGAVVHQWFPTVTASPGAYSIVGMGALVSATTHGPLSAMLILFEMTGNYKIILPLMLSCILATIFAGILKKDSIYTLKLARRGVNIREGKEVNVLKSMFVKDVMNRRVETISESSALVEMTDLISKSKFNSFPVLNSQNKLVGILSFNDYSEAIFDEDLRDLVVAKDLASENVVTVLADDDLYTALEKISRKDFSTMPVVSPDDPAEMVGIVTRRDIIGAYEKAVLKKSLFRS
;
A
#
# COMPACT_ATOMS: atom_id res chain seq x y z
N MET A 1 -16.24 42.94 50.58
CA MET A 1 -14.92 42.92 49.93
C MET A 1 -14.95 41.87 48.83
N ASN A 2 -15.27 42.31 47.63
CA ASN A 2 -15.39 41.51 46.42
C ASN A 2 -14.02 41.41 45.74
N GLN A 3 -13.44 40.21 45.68
CA GLN A 3 -12.38 39.96 44.72
C GLN A 3 -13.01 39.45 43.43
N PRO A 4 -12.77 40.07 42.29
CA PRO A 4 -13.20 39.53 41.00
C PRO A 4 -12.32 38.34 40.64
N PHE A 5 -12.95 37.20 40.42
CA PHE A 5 -12.34 36.01 39.80
C PHE A 5 -11.67 36.43 38.48
N ALA A 6 -10.36 36.52 38.49
CA ALA A 6 -9.56 36.79 37.31
C ALA A 6 -9.51 35.54 36.40
N ILE A 7 -10.48 35.43 35.50
CA ILE A 7 -10.38 34.60 34.28
C ILE A 7 -9.39 35.31 33.33
N LYS A 8 -8.13 35.39 33.75
CA LYS A 8 -7.03 35.92 32.94
C LYS A 8 -5.87 34.94 33.01
N LYS A 9 -5.99 33.86 32.29
CA LYS A 9 -4.90 33.07 31.67
C LYS A 9 -5.47 31.92 30.87
N LEU A 10 -6.43 32.17 30.01
CA LEU A 10 -6.71 31.28 28.92
C LEU A 10 -5.74 31.64 27.79
N PHE A 11 -4.73 30.80 27.65
CA PHE A 11 -3.92 30.60 26.45
C PHE A 11 -3.58 31.85 25.65
N THR A 12 -2.40 32.41 25.87
CA THR A 12 -1.86 33.36 24.90
C THR A 12 -1.59 32.57 23.61
N LEU A 13 -2.05 33.06 22.46
CA LEU A 13 -1.81 32.50 21.12
C LEU A 13 -0.30 32.18 20.86
N ARG A 14 0.58 32.77 21.66
CA ARG A 14 2.02 32.57 21.65
C ARG A 14 2.45 31.23 22.28
N GLU A 15 1.75 30.75 23.34
CA GLU A 15 2.01 29.43 23.97
C GLU A 15 1.45 28.29 23.12
N LEU A 16 0.33 28.52 22.41
CA LEU A 16 -0.21 27.59 21.41
C LEU A 16 0.74 27.39 20.23
N ARG A 17 1.54 28.42 19.88
CA ARG A 17 2.50 28.39 18.80
C ARG A 17 3.76 27.55 19.12
N THR A 18 4.04 27.27 20.38
CA THR A 18 5.21 26.53 20.84
C THR A 18 4.96 25.04 21.07
N ASN A 19 3.69 24.61 21.16
CA ASN A 19 3.37 23.21 21.38
C ASN A 19 3.00 22.51 20.06
N GLU A 20 3.94 21.78 19.51
CA GLU A 20 3.83 21.05 18.24
C GLU A 20 2.65 20.07 18.21
N HIS A 21 2.39 19.39 19.32
CA HIS A 21 1.26 18.48 19.47
C HIS A 21 -0.10 19.16 19.36
N THR A 22 -0.24 20.37 19.92
CA THR A 22 -1.50 21.13 19.85
C THR A 22 -1.82 21.59 18.43
N ILE A 23 -0.81 22.02 17.67
CA ILE A 23 -0.99 22.40 16.27
C ILE A 23 -1.43 21.18 15.44
N MET A 24 -0.79 20.03 15.63
CA MET A 24 -1.16 18.82 14.91
C MET A 24 -2.56 18.33 15.27
N ALA A 25 -2.98 18.45 16.53
CA ALA A 25 -4.34 18.13 16.97
C ALA A 25 -5.39 19.04 16.31
N MET A 26 -5.14 20.37 16.25
CA MET A 26 -6.03 21.31 15.55
C MET A 26 -6.12 20.99 14.05
N LEU A 27 -5.00 20.73 13.39
CA LEU A 27 -4.99 20.35 11.97
C LEU A 27 -5.72 19.02 11.74
N ALA A 28 -5.61 18.07 12.66
CA ALA A 28 -6.33 16.79 12.60
C ALA A 28 -7.86 16.99 12.69
N VAL A 29 -8.32 17.92 13.53
CA VAL A 29 -9.76 18.29 13.57
C VAL A 29 -10.21 18.85 12.22
N PHE A 30 -9.45 19.77 11.62
CA PHE A 30 -9.79 20.31 10.29
C PHE A 30 -9.80 19.23 9.19
N VAL A 31 -8.80 18.33 9.19
CA VAL A 31 -8.77 17.21 8.24
C VAL A 31 -9.93 16.26 8.48
N GLY A 32 -10.27 16.00 9.75
CA GLY A 32 -11.42 15.17 10.14
C GLY A 32 -12.75 15.76 9.66
N LEU A 33 -12.97 17.06 9.86
CA LEU A 33 -14.15 17.76 9.36
C LEU A 33 -14.22 17.67 7.83
N ALA A 34 -13.15 18.09 7.13
CA ALA A 34 -13.13 18.10 5.67
C ALA A 34 -13.22 16.68 5.07
N GLY A 35 -12.58 15.68 5.70
CA GLY A 35 -12.66 14.27 5.31
C GLY A 35 -14.05 13.69 5.55
N GLY A 36 -14.69 14.02 6.68
CA GLY A 36 -16.07 13.62 7.00
C GLY A 36 -17.08 14.18 6.00
N PHE A 37 -17.02 15.49 5.72
CA PHE A 37 -17.85 16.11 4.67
C PHE A 37 -17.53 15.54 3.29
N GLY A 38 -16.26 15.23 3.00
CA GLY A 38 -15.83 14.57 1.77
C GLY A 38 -16.47 13.19 1.61
N ALA A 39 -16.55 12.41 2.68
CA ALA A 39 -17.20 11.08 2.67
C ALA A 39 -18.70 11.17 2.47
N VAL A 40 -19.37 12.09 3.19
CA VAL A 40 -20.81 12.36 3.02
C VAL A 40 -21.11 12.84 1.59
N GLY A 41 -20.33 13.81 1.10
CA GLY A 41 -20.47 14.31 -0.27
C GLY A 41 -20.24 13.24 -1.33
N PHE A 42 -19.26 12.34 -1.12
CA PHE A 42 -19.00 11.22 -2.02
C PHE A 42 -20.14 10.20 -2.03
N ARG A 43 -20.78 9.95 -0.89
CA ARG A 43 -21.97 9.10 -0.82
C ARG A 43 -23.12 9.70 -1.60
N TYR A 44 -23.45 10.98 -1.38
CA TYR A 44 -24.49 11.68 -2.17
C TYR A 44 -24.17 11.72 -3.66
N LEU A 45 -22.89 11.79 -4.04
CA LEU A 45 -22.47 11.75 -5.43
C LEU A 45 -22.74 10.37 -6.06
N ILE A 46 -22.51 9.29 -5.33
CA ILE A 46 -22.86 7.93 -5.77
C ILE A 46 -24.37 7.81 -5.94
N ASP A 47 -25.16 8.23 -4.95
CA ASP A 47 -26.61 8.18 -4.97
C ASP A 47 -27.19 9.03 -6.12
N PHE A 48 -26.60 10.19 -6.39
CA PHE A 48 -26.96 11.05 -7.54
C PHE A 48 -26.74 10.34 -8.88
N PHE A 49 -25.57 9.78 -9.11
CA PHE A 49 -25.29 9.06 -10.36
C PHE A 49 -26.08 7.77 -10.48
N GLN A 50 -26.38 7.08 -9.37
CA GLN A 50 -27.24 5.90 -9.38
C GLN A 50 -28.67 6.27 -9.76
N ASN A 51 -29.20 7.34 -9.20
CA ASN A 51 -30.53 7.85 -9.58
C ASN A 51 -30.58 8.28 -11.05
N LEU A 52 -29.52 8.94 -11.55
CA LEU A 52 -29.42 9.32 -12.95
C LEU A 52 -29.38 8.09 -13.89
N ALA A 53 -28.70 7.01 -13.47
CA ALA A 53 -28.49 5.82 -14.29
C ALA A 53 -29.68 4.86 -14.27
N TYR A 54 -30.33 4.74 -13.12
CA TYR A 54 -31.36 3.73 -12.87
C TYR A 54 -32.73 4.28 -12.43
N GLY A 55 -32.84 5.59 -12.20
CA GLY A 55 -34.06 6.23 -11.72
C GLY A 55 -34.38 6.00 -10.24
N SER A 56 -33.48 5.40 -9.47
CA SER A 56 -33.63 5.14 -8.04
C SER A 56 -32.27 5.16 -7.33
N SER A 57 -32.26 5.65 -6.09
CA SER A 57 -31.09 5.62 -5.19
C SER A 57 -31.20 4.56 -4.08
N GLU A 58 -32.17 3.65 -4.20
CA GLU A 58 -32.32 2.50 -3.31
C GLU A 58 -31.16 1.52 -3.45
N GLU A 59 -31.15 0.46 -2.66
CA GLU A 59 -30.12 -0.56 -2.73
C GLU A 59 -30.01 -1.14 -4.17
N LEU A 60 -28.80 -1.10 -4.74
CA LEU A 60 -28.56 -1.43 -6.15
C LEU A 60 -29.09 -2.81 -6.54
N LEU A 61 -28.97 -3.81 -5.65
CA LEU A 61 -29.46 -5.16 -5.92
C LEU A 61 -30.99 -5.17 -6.17
N GLN A 62 -31.76 -4.48 -5.33
CA GLN A 62 -33.21 -4.40 -5.46
C GLN A 62 -33.63 -3.67 -6.76
N VAL A 63 -32.94 -2.56 -7.04
CA VAL A 63 -33.15 -1.79 -8.27
C VAL A 63 -32.87 -2.65 -9.50
N VAL A 64 -31.72 -3.32 -9.55
CA VAL A 64 -31.32 -4.15 -10.69
C VAL A 64 -32.26 -5.33 -10.88
N LEU A 65 -32.77 -5.97 -9.84
CA LEU A 65 -33.73 -7.07 -9.95
C LEU A 65 -35.00 -6.64 -10.69
N ALA A 66 -35.48 -5.42 -10.46
CA ALA A 66 -36.70 -4.87 -11.08
C ALA A 66 -36.49 -4.36 -12.52
N LEU A 67 -35.24 -4.17 -12.97
CA LEU A 67 -34.95 -3.57 -14.27
C LEU A 67 -35.09 -4.55 -15.45
N PRO A 68 -35.47 -4.05 -16.65
CA PRO A 68 -35.43 -4.83 -17.88
C PRO A 68 -34.01 -5.21 -18.26
N TRP A 69 -33.83 -6.35 -18.92
CA TRP A 69 -32.54 -6.97 -19.23
C TRP A 69 -31.56 -6.03 -19.99
N TYR A 70 -32.09 -5.21 -20.91
CA TYR A 70 -31.26 -4.32 -21.72
C TYR A 70 -30.61 -3.21 -20.89
N LEU A 71 -31.29 -2.66 -19.86
CA LEU A 71 -30.69 -1.68 -18.96
C LEU A 71 -29.58 -2.29 -18.10
N LYS A 72 -29.75 -3.54 -17.67
CA LYS A 72 -28.70 -4.27 -16.90
C LYS A 72 -27.39 -4.39 -17.67
N VAL A 73 -27.47 -4.46 -19.02
CA VAL A 73 -26.29 -4.56 -19.89
C VAL A 73 -25.74 -3.20 -20.29
N TRP A 74 -26.60 -2.28 -20.73
CA TRP A 74 -26.14 -1.02 -21.31
C TRP A 74 -25.68 0.00 -20.29
N VAL A 75 -26.22 0.01 -19.06
CA VAL A 75 -25.82 0.99 -18.04
C VAL A 75 -24.38 0.78 -17.58
N PRO A 76 -23.91 -0.45 -17.24
CA PRO A 76 -22.50 -0.67 -16.92
C PRO A 76 -21.56 -0.38 -18.10
N ALA A 77 -21.98 -0.67 -19.33
CA ALA A 77 -21.20 -0.34 -20.53
C ALA A 77 -21.05 1.18 -20.73
N ALA A 78 -22.14 1.95 -20.57
CA ALA A 78 -22.14 3.41 -20.62
C ALA A 78 -21.29 4.02 -19.49
N GLY A 79 -21.37 3.45 -18.29
CA GLY A 79 -20.49 3.83 -17.18
C GLY A 79 -19.01 3.68 -17.52
N GLY A 80 -18.62 2.54 -18.10
CA GLY A 80 -17.26 2.29 -18.59
C GLY A 80 -16.81 3.27 -19.67
N LEU A 81 -17.73 3.63 -20.60
CA LEU A 81 -17.48 4.64 -21.64
C LEU A 81 -17.17 6.02 -21.07
N VAL A 82 -17.79 6.41 -19.96
CA VAL A 82 -17.56 7.72 -19.32
C VAL A 82 -16.32 7.70 -18.44
N VAL A 83 -16.14 6.64 -17.64
CA VAL A 83 -15.02 6.54 -16.68
C VAL A 83 -13.66 6.43 -17.38
N GLY A 84 -13.59 5.66 -18.48
CA GLY A 84 -12.33 5.48 -19.23
C GLY A 84 -11.69 6.80 -19.68
N PRO A 85 -12.37 7.65 -20.48
CA PRO A 85 -11.85 8.95 -20.87
C PRO A 85 -11.59 9.87 -19.67
N LEU A 86 -12.47 9.89 -18.66
CA LEU A 86 -12.31 10.74 -17.48
C LEU A 86 -10.97 10.45 -16.77
N VAL A 87 -10.66 9.18 -16.55
CA VAL A 87 -9.40 8.77 -15.91
C VAL A 87 -8.19 9.03 -16.83
N TYR A 88 -8.30 8.66 -18.10
CA TYR A 88 -7.20 8.75 -19.05
C TYR A 88 -6.71 10.18 -19.29
N PHE A 89 -7.63 11.12 -19.55
CA PHE A 89 -7.28 12.49 -19.91
C PHE A 89 -7.02 13.40 -18.69
N PHE A 90 -7.69 13.18 -17.55
CA PHE A 90 -7.62 14.12 -16.43
C PHE A 90 -6.71 13.67 -15.28
N ALA A 91 -6.71 12.39 -14.88
CA ALA A 91 -5.82 11.90 -13.84
C ALA A 91 -5.65 10.37 -13.91
N ARG A 92 -4.56 9.93 -14.49
CA ARG A 92 -4.21 8.48 -14.55
C ARG A 92 -4.05 7.85 -13.17
N GLU A 93 -3.72 8.66 -12.14
CA GLU A 93 -3.65 8.22 -10.75
C GLU A 93 -5.01 7.82 -10.16
N ALA A 94 -6.12 8.16 -10.83
CA ALA A 94 -7.46 7.74 -10.43
C ALA A 94 -7.84 6.34 -10.93
N LYS A 95 -7.04 5.72 -11.85
CA LYS A 95 -7.23 4.33 -12.31
C LYS A 95 -7.02 3.36 -11.14
N GLY A 96 -7.92 2.37 -11.03
CA GLY A 96 -7.80 1.28 -10.06
C GLY A 96 -8.23 1.65 -8.64
N HIS A 97 -7.62 1.00 -7.64
CA HIS A 97 -8.18 0.96 -6.29
C HIS A 97 -7.73 2.06 -5.31
N GLY A 98 -6.77 2.91 -5.66
CA GLY A 98 -6.46 4.16 -4.96
C GLY A 98 -5.54 4.07 -3.73
N VAL A 99 -5.62 3.02 -2.94
CA VAL A 99 -4.82 2.85 -1.71
C VAL A 99 -3.31 2.81 -2.00
N PRO A 100 -2.80 2.06 -3.00
CA PRO A 100 -1.36 2.06 -3.32
C PRO A 100 -0.82 3.42 -3.70
N GLU A 101 -1.61 4.26 -4.36
CA GLU A 101 -1.23 5.62 -4.73
C GLU A 101 -0.98 6.50 -3.49
N VAL A 102 -1.78 6.29 -2.42
CA VAL A 102 -1.56 6.96 -1.13
C VAL A 102 -0.33 6.40 -0.43
N MET A 103 -0.15 5.08 -0.40
CA MET A 103 1.04 4.43 0.17
C MET A 103 2.32 4.89 -0.53
N GLU A 104 2.32 4.98 -1.86
CA GLU A 104 3.43 5.51 -2.66
C GLU A 104 3.73 6.98 -2.31
N ALA A 105 2.69 7.80 -2.18
CA ALA A 105 2.85 9.21 -1.82
C ALA A 105 3.46 9.38 -0.43
N VAL A 106 3.06 8.56 0.54
CA VAL A 106 3.63 8.54 1.89
C VAL A 106 5.08 8.04 1.88
N ALA A 107 5.36 6.94 1.19
CA ALA A 107 6.67 6.32 1.21
C ALA A 107 7.73 7.13 0.43
N LEU A 108 7.41 7.60 -0.79
CA LEU A 108 8.38 8.17 -1.71
C LEU A 108 8.23 9.68 -1.95
N LYS A 109 7.01 10.22 -1.85
CA LYS A 109 6.70 11.60 -2.23
C LYS A 109 6.53 12.52 -1.01
N GLY A 110 6.90 12.07 0.19
CA GLY A 110 6.75 12.82 1.44
C GLY A 110 5.30 13.24 1.74
N GLY A 111 4.33 12.44 1.31
CA GLY A 111 2.90 12.69 1.52
C GLY A 111 2.26 13.67 0.54
N VAL A 112 2.95 14.11 -0.53
CA VAL A 112 2.39 15.06 -1.50
C VAL A 112 1.50 14.34 -2.52
N ILE A 113 0.21 14.70 -2.53
CA ILE A 113 -0.80 14.21 -3.47
C ILE A 113 -1.35 15.41 -4.26
N ARG A 114 -1.57 15.26 -5.57
CA ARG A 114 -2.08 16.33 -6.44
C ARG A 114 -3.55 16.63 -6.12
N LYS A 115 -3.89 17.92 -5.97
CA LYS A 115 -5.25 18.37 -5.60
C LYS A 115 -6.34 17.89 -6.56
N ARG A 116 -6.05 17.83 -7.87
CA ARG A 116 -7.01 17.37 -8.90
C ARG A 116 -7.49 15.93 -8.70
N VAL A 117 -6.69 15.10 -7.99
CA VAL A 117 -7.06 13.70 -7.71
C VAL A 117 -8.35 13.62 -6.89
N VAL A 118 -8.60 14.56 -5.97
CA VAL A 118 -9.85 14.60 -5.19
C VAL A 118 -11.06 14.60 -6.11
N VAL A 119 -11.09 15.50 -7.08
CA VAL A 119 -12.26 15.68 -7.98
C VAL A 119 -12.38 14.50 -8.96
N VAL A 120 -11.27 14.18 -9.66
CA VAL A 120 -11.32 13.14 -10.70
C VAL A 120 -11.61 11.77 -10.10
N LYS A 121 -11.00 11.44 -8.94
CA LYS A 121 -11.27 10.17 -8.24
C LYS A 121 -12.71 10.09 -7.76
N SER A 122 -13.25 11.16 -7.19
CA SER A 122 -14.65 11.21 -6.74
C SER A 122 -15.62 10.95 -7.90
N LEU A 123 -15.46 11.65 -9.02
CA LEU A 123 -16.34 11.50 -10.18
C LEU A 123 -16.18 10.10 -10.81
N ALA A 124 -14.95 9.68 -11.11
CA ALA A 124 -14.70 8.41 -11.76
C ALA A 124 -15.20 7.22 -10.93
N SER A 125 -14.97 7.24 -9.62
CA SER A 125 -15.41 6.14 -8.75
C SER A 125 -16.90 6.18 -8.49
N ALA A 126 -17.50 7.35 -8.31
CA ALA A 126 -18.95 7.47 -8.15
C ALA A 126 -19.68 6.93 -9.39
N ILE A 127 -19.27 7.34 -10.59
CA ILE A 127 -19.86 6.82 -11.84
C ILE A 127 -19.63 5.31 -11.98
N SER A 128 -18.40 4.83 -11.73
CA SER A 128 -18.09 3.39 -11.84
C SER A 128 -18.94 2.55 -10.90
N ILE A 129 -19.09 2.94 -9.63
CA ILE A 129 -19.87 2.22 -8.62
C ILE A 129 -21.36 2.27 -8.94
N SER A 130 -21.88 3.48 -9.21
CA SER A 130 -23.31 3.71 -9.42
C SER A 130 -23.86 3.06 -10.69
N THR A 131 -23.02 2.86 -11.71
CA THR A 131 -23.41 2.16 -12.95
C THR A 131 -23.23 0.65 -12.89
N GLY A 132 -22.90 0.08 -11.73
CA GLY A 132 -22.82 -1.37 -11.53
C GLY A 132 -21.40 -1.94 -11.59
N GLY A 133 -20.35 -1.14 -11.69
CA GLY A 133 -18.97 -1.60 -11.59
C GLY A 133 -18.73 -2.36 -10.28
N SER A 134 -18.18 -3.58 -10.36
CA SER A 134 -17.98 -4.47 -9.22
C SER A 134 -16.79 -4.04 -8.34
N VAL A 135 -16.93 -2.91 -7.65
CA VAL A 135 -15.87 -2.27 -6.84
C VAL A 135 -16.49 -1.55 -5.62
N GLY A 136 -15.64 -1.29 -4.62
CA GLY A 136 -16.04 -0.62 -3.38
C GLY A 136 -15.75 0.88 -3.39
N ARG A 137 -16.33 1.58 -2.41
CA ARG A 137 -16.17 3.02 -2.18
C ARG A 137 -14.99 3.37 -1.27
N GLU A 138 -14.42 2.40 -0.56
CA GLU A 138 -13.44 2.58 0.50
C GLU A 138 -12.08 3.04 -0.05
N GLY A 139 -11.59 2.42 -1.12
CA GLY A 139 -10.34 2.83 -1.77
C GLY A 139 -10.37 4.28 -2.27
N PRO A 140 -11.41 4.66 -3.02
CA PRO A 140 -11.61 6.07 -3.41
C PRO A 140 -11.64 7.03 -2.24
N ILE A 141 -12.38 6.75 -1.19
CA ILE A 141 -12.51 7.69 -0.06
C ILE A 141 -11.21 7.82 0.73
N VAL A 142 -10.41 6.75 0.85
CA VAL A 142 -9.04 6.82 1.40
C VAL A 142 -8.20 7.77 0.57
N GLN A 143 -8.25 7.68 -0.76
CA GLN A 143 -7.46 8.56 -1.63
C GLN A 143 -7.95 10.02 -1.59
N ILE A 144 -9.27 10.23 -1.54
CA ILE A 144 -9.89 11.56 -1.42
C ILE A 144 -9.51 12.21 -0.08
N GLY A 145 -9.73 11.51 1.04
CA GLY A 145 -9.39 12.00 2.37
C GLY A 145 -7.90 12.30 2.52
N SER A 146 -7.04 11.38 2.08
CA SER A 146 -5.59 11.56 2.05
C SER A 146 -5.15 12.77 1.22
N ALA A 147 -5.78 12.99 0.07
CA ALA A 147 -5.49 14.14 -0.78
C ALA A 147 -5.97 15.47 -0.15
N ILE A 148 -7.05 15.46 0.64
CA ILE A 148 -7.49 16.60 1.45
C ILE A 148 -6.43 16.91 2.52
N GLY A 149 -5.99 15.91 3.30
CA GLY A 149 -4.92 16.07 4.31
C GLY A 149 -3.62 16.57 3.69
N SER A 150 -3.22 16.00 2.56
CA SER A 150 -2.05 16.45 1.79
C SER A 150 -2.20 17.90 1.30
N THR A 151 -3.37 18.29 0.81
CA THR A 151 -3.63 19.65 0.33
C THR A 151 -3.49 20.67 1.45
N LEU A 152 -4.06 20.39 2.62
CA LEU A 152 -3.92 21.24 3.80
C LEU A 152 -2.45 21.39 4.20
N GLY A 153 -1.71 20.27 4.26
CA GLY A 153 -0.28 20.30 4.57
C GLY A 153 0.56 21.09 3.55
N GLN A 154 0.25 20.98 2.26
CA GLN A 154 0.90 21.76 1.20
C GLN A 154 0.60 23.26 1.32
N MET A 155 -0.64 23.64 1.65
CA MET A 155 -1.02 25.05 1.85
C MET A 155 -0.30 25.68 3.04
N LEU A 156 -0.11 24.91 4.11
CA LEU A 156 0.56 25.35 5.33
C LEU A 156 2.07 25.12 5.31
N LYS A 157 2.62 24.54 4.23
CA LYS A 157 4.05 24.24 4.04
C LYS A 157 4.64 23.48 5.25
N VAL A 158 3.94 22.46 5.74
CA VAL A 158 4.39 21.65 6.88
C VAL A 158 5.58 20.75 6.51
N SER A 159 6.33 20.28 7.52
CA SER A 159 7.41 19.31 7.32
C SER A 159 6.91 17.99 6.73
N GLN A 160 7.82 17.18 6.14
CA GLN A 160 7.43 15.91 5.53
C GLN A 160 6.75 14.94 6.51
N ASP A 161 7.22 14.87 7.76
CA ASP A 161 6.66 13.96 8.76
C ASP A 161 5.24 14.40 9.17
N ARG A 162 5.02 15.70 9.34
CA ARG A 162 3.68 16.25 9.57
C ARG A 162 2.77 16.04 8.35
N MET A 163 3.29 16.18 7.14
CA MET A 163 2.56 15.91 5.92
C MET A 163 2.07 14.45 5.86
N ARG A 164 2.95 13.48 6.19
CA ARG A 164 2.61 12.06 6.26
C ARG A 164 1.51 11.80 7.30
N THR A 165 1.61 12.43 8.47
CA THR A 165 0.58 12.34 9.51
C THR A 165 -0.75 12.92 9.05
N LEU A 166 -0.78 14.08 8.36
CA LEU A 166 -2.01 14.66 7.83
C LEU A 166 -2.65 13.81 6.72
N VAL A 167 -1.82 13.16 5.87
CA VAL A 167 -2.29 12.17 4.90
C VAL A 167 -2.96 10.98 5.61
N GLY A 168 -2.33 10.48 6.68
CA GLY A 168 -2.91 9.44 7.55
C GLY A 168 -4.21 9.88 8.21
N CYS A 169 -4.29 11.11 8.72
CA CYS A 169 -5.53 11.71 9.25
C CYS A 169 -6.65 11.70 8.21
N GLY A 170 -6.34 12.06 6.95
CA GLY A 170 -7.31 12.04 5.86
C GLY A 170 -7.77 10.64 5.49
N ALA A 171 -6.84 9.67 5.45
CA ALA A 171 -7.17 8.26 5.22
C ALA A 171 -8.11 7.71 6.31
N ALA A 172 -7.75 7.96 7.57
CA ALA A 172 -8.55 7.55 8.73
C ALA A 172 -9.96 8.18 8.71
N ALA A 173 -10.03 9.49 8.45
CA ALA A 173 -11.30 10.22 8.33
C ALA A 173 -12.21 9.61 7.27
N GLY A 174 -11.65 9.27 6.09
CA GLY A 174 -12.40 8.66 5.00
C GLY A 174 -13.00 7.30 5.38
N ILE A 175 -12.19 6.39 5.92
CA ILE A 175 -12.66 5.05 6.35
C ILE A 175 -13.66 5.16 7.51
N ALA A 176 -13.33 5.96 8.53
CA ALA A 176 -14.15 6.11 9.71
C ALA A 176 -15.56 6.66 9.38
N ALA A 177 -15.63 7.69 8.54
CA ALA A 177 -16.89 8.26 8.10
C ALA A 177 -17.70 7.31 7.20
N THR A 178 -17.03 6.46 6.38
CA THR A 178 -17.68 5.53 5.46
C THR A 178 -18.32 4.35 6.18
N PHE A 179 -17.64 3.80 7.20
CA PHE A 179 -18.08 2.61 7.93
C PHE A 179 -18.70 2.91 9.30
N ASN A 180 -18.75 4.18 9.70
CA ASN A 180 -19.14 4.58 11.05
C ASN A 180 -18.23 3.95 12.13
N ALA A 181 -16.94 3.78 11.82
CA ALA A 181 -15.98 2.97 12.54
C ALA A 181 -14.68 3.75 12.84
N PRO A 182 -14.66 4.59 13.91
CA PRO A 182 -13.52 5.48 14.18
C PRO A 182 -12.24 4.75 14.61
N ILE A 183 -12.33 3.68 15.39
CA ILE A 183 -11.16 2.91 15.83
C ILE A 183 -10.54 2.20 14.63
N ALA A 184 -11.37 1.56 13.83
CA ALA A 184 -10.95 0.83 12.66
C ALA A 184 -10.33 1.76 11.59
N GLY A 185 -10.93 2.93 11.36
CA GLY A 185 -10.38 3.94 10.45
C GLY A 185 -8.99 4.41 10.87
N SER A 186 -8.79 4.62 12.17
CA SER A 186 -7.49 4.97 12.74
C SER A 186 -6.46 3.85 12.52
N MET A 187 -6.83 2.61 12.82
CA MET A 187 -5.94 1.46 12.67
C MET A 187 -5.60 1.18 11.21
N PHE A 188 -6.55 1.33 10.29
CA PHE A 188 -6.27 1.20 8.86
C PHE A 188 -5.23 2.22 8.37
N ALA A 189 -5.33 3.46 8.82
CA ALA A 189 -4.35 4.48 8.45
C ALA A 189 -2.96 4.17 9.02
N LEU A 190 -2.88 3.67 10.26
CA LEU A 190 -1.61 3.33 10.91
C LEU A 190 -1.00 2.05 10.35
N GLU A 191 -1.78 0.98 10.23
CA GLU A 191 -1.31 -0.35 9.85
C GLU A 191 -1.05 -0.45 8.33
N VAL A 192 -2.00 0.01 7.51
CA VAL A 192 -1.97 -0.21 6.06
C VAL A 192 -1.31 0.96 5.31
N ILE A 193 -1.62 2.21 5.69
CA ILE A 193 -1.15 3.38 4.93
C ILE A 193 0.23 3.84 5.37
N LEU A 194 0.46 4.00 6.68
CA LEU A 194 1.69 4.58 7.21
C LEU A 194 2.73 3.53 7.60
N GLY A 195 2.28 2.36 8.08
CA GLY A 195 3.16 1.34 8.67
C GLY A 195 3.86 1.82 9.94
N ASP A 196 3.25 2.76 10.68
CA ASP A 196 3.84 3.43 11.84
C ASP A 196 2.80 3.61 12.95
N PHE A 197 3.09 3.09 14.15
CA PHE A 197 2.26 3.17 15.34
C PHE A 197 2.82 4.16 16.39
N GLY A 198 3.71 5.06 15.99
CA GLY A 198 4.31 6.06 16.88
C GLY A 198 3.24 6.94 17.56
N LEU A 199 3.42 7.25 18.84
CA LEU A 199 2.44 8.02 19.64
C LEU A 199 2.16 9.41 19.03
N ALA A 200 3.16 10.02 18.44
CA ALA A 200 3.05 11.34 17.79
C ALA A 200 2.14 11.30 16.54
N THR A 201 2.11 10.17 15.84
CA THR A 201 1.29 9.92 14.65
C THR A 201 -0.11 9.44 15.04
N PHE A 202 -0.20 8.62 16.09
CA PHE A 202 -1.45 7.99 16.56
C PHE A 202 -2.51 9.02 16.98
N SER A 203 -2.15 9.95 17.88
CA SER A 203 -3.12 10.87 18.48
C SER A 203 -3.84 11.78 17.45
N PRO A 204 -3.16 12.45 16.50
CA PRO A 204 -3.85 13.22 15.46
C PRO A 204 -4.77 12.37 14.58
N ILE A 205 -4.38 11.14 14.26
CA ILE A 205 -5.16 10.23 13.41
C ILE A 205 -6.47 9.83 14.10
N VAL A 206 -6.41 9.50 15.39
CA VAL A 206 -7.62 9.18 16.17
C VAL A 206 -8.54 10.40 16.27
N ILE A 207 -8.01 11.60 16.54
CA ILE A 207 -8.81 12.83 16.59
C ILE A 207 -9.54 13.03 15.24
N SER A 208 -8.82 12.93 14.14
CA SER A 208 -9.39 13.10 12.79
C SER A 208 -10.48 12.07 12.50
N SER A 209 -10.26 10.82 12.87
CA SER A 209 -11.19 9.71 12.71
C SER A 209 -12.50 9.93 13.47
N VAL A 210 -12.41 10.31 14.75
CA VAL A 210 -13.57 10.57 15.62
C VAL A 210 -14.39 11.75 15.09
N VAL A 211 -13.71 12.85 14.72
CA VAL A 211 -14.37 14.04 14.16
C VAL A 211 -15.10 13.71 12.86
N ALA A 212 -14.47 12.94 11.96
CA ALA A 212 -15.08 12.54 10.70
C ALA A 212 -16.29 11.63 10.91
N THR A 213 -16.23 10.72 11.89
CA THR A 213 -17.36 9.87 12.25
C THR A 213 -18.51 10.70 12.81
N ALA A 214 -18.22 11.69 13.67
CA ALA A 214 -19.25 12.59 14.20
C ALA A 214 -19.97 13.36 13.08
N VAL A 215 -19.23 13.85 12.06
CA VAL A 215 -19.83 14.47 10.88
C VAL A 215 -20.69 13.46 10.12
N SER A 216 -20.18 12.25 9.85
CA SER A 216 -20.95 11.22 9.15
C SER A 216 -22.25 10.88 9.86
N ARG A 217 -22.20 10.66 11.19
CA ARG A 217 -23.40 10.38 12.00
C ARG A 217 -24.44 11.51 11.98
N ALA A 218 -24.00 12.75 11.97
CA ALA A 218 -24.90 13.90 11.91
C ALA A 218 -25.72 13.96 10.60
N PHE A 219 -25.18 13.49 9.49
CA PHE A 219 -25.82 13.55 8.18
C PHE A 219 -26.45 12.23 7.73
N LEU A 220 -25.86 11.09 8.09
CA LEU A 220 -26.25 9.77 7.61
C LEU A 220 -26.89 8.90 8.70
N GLY A 221 -26.89 9.38 9.95
CA GLY A 221 -27.38 8.64 11.11
C GLY A 221 -26.35 7.66 11.68
N ASP A 222 -26.63 7.15 12.86
CA ASP A 222 -25.83 6.12 13.56
C ASP A 222 -26.34 4.72 13.21
N ILE A 223 -26.22 4.35 11.93
CA ILE A 223 -26.69 3.07 11.42
C ILE A 223 -25.47 2.20 11.13
N PRO A 224 -25.40 0.95 11.65
CA PRO A 224 -24.34 0.03 11.29
C PRO A 224 -24.37 -0.29 9.79
N ALA A 225 -23.22 -0.59 9.20
CA ALA A 225 -23.12 -0.86 7.78
C ALA A 225 -23.83 -2.17 7.37
N PHE A 226 -23.97 -3.12 8.29
CA PHE A 226 -24.68 -4.40 8.10
C PHE A 226 -25.60 -4.69 9.27
N ILE A 227 -26.79 -5.19 8.97
CA ILE A 227 -27.71 -5.72 9.99
C ILE A 227 -27.33 -7.17 10.23
N VAL A 228 -26.61 -7.40 11.32
CA VAL A 228 -26.09 -8.72 11.66
C VAL A 228 -26.95 -9.37 12.74
N PRO A 229 -27.47 -10.59 12.52
CA PRO A 229 -28.07 -11.38 13.58
C PRO A 229 -27.08 -11.62 14.72
N VAL A 230 -27.60 -11.76 15.95
CA VAL A 230 -26.74 -12.05 17.11
C VAL A 230 -26.25 -13.49 17.00
N TYR A 231 -24.95 -13.64 16.81
CA TYR A 231 -24.29 -14.94 16.78
C TYR A 231 -23.46 -15.14 18.05
N GLU A 232 -23.44 -16.37 18.55
CA GLU A 232 -22.68 -16.79 19.71
C GLU A 232 -21.80 -17.99 19.36
N LEU A 233 -20.68 -18.12 20.07
CA LEU A 233 -19.85 -19.31 20.03
C LEU A 233 -20.61 -20.45 20.72
N VAL A 234 -20.86 -21.56 20.01
CA VAL A 234 -21.62 -22.70 20.53
C VAL A 234 -20.72 -23.63 21.33
N SER A 235 -19.48 -23.82 20.89
CA SER A 235 -18.54 -24.76 21.49
C SER A 235 -17.09 -24.30 21.34
N VAL A 236 -16.24 -24.71 22.28
CA VAL A 236 -14.78 -24.53 22.18
C VAL A 236 -14.19 -25.26 20.94
N TRP A 237 -14.82 -26.32 20.49
CA TRP A 237 -14.41 -27.06 19.29
C TRP A 237 -14.61 -26.28 17.98
N GLU A 238 -15.28 -25.14 18.01
CA GLU A 238 -15.35 -24.24 16.86
C GLU A 238 -14.01 -23.53 16.58
N PHE A 239 -13.10 -23.35 17.57
CA PHE A 239 -11.83 -22.69 17.33
C PHE A 239 -10.97 -23.37 16.26
N PRO A 240 -10.72 -24.71 16.29
CA PRO A 240 -10.04 -25.41 15.20
C PRO A 240 -10.73 -25.23 13.84
N ILE A 241 -12.07 -25.15 13.83
CA ILE A 241 -12.85 -24.95 12.62
C ILE A 241 -12.63 -23.54 12.07
N TYR A 242 -12.66 -22.51 12.92
CA TYR A 242 -12.33 -21.15 12.54
C TYR A 242 -10.86 -20.98 12.08
N MET A 243 -9.93 -21.78 12.60
CA MET A 243 -8.57 -21.85 12.06
C MET A 243 -8.58 -22.35 10.60
N GLY A 244 -9.34 -23.43 10.33
CA GLY A 244 -9.55 -23.93 8.96
C GLY A 244 -10.18 -22.89 8.04
N LEU A 245 -11.15 -22.11 8.52
CA LEU A 245 -11.74 -20.98 7.78
C LEU A 245 -10.69 -19.91 7.45
N GLY A 246 -9.82 -19.56 8.40
CA GLY A 246 -8.73 -18.61 8.16
C GLY A 246 -7.80 -19.06 7.03
N LEU A 247 -7.40 -20.34 7.02
CA LEU A 247 -6.58 -20.94 5.95
C LEU A 247 -7.32 -20.92 4.60
N PHE A 248 -8.60 -21.28 4.59
CA PHE A 248 -9.42 -21.24 3.37
C PHE A 248 -9.54 -19.83 2.80
N CYS A 249 -9.82 -18.83 3.64
CA CYS A 249 -9.87 -17.43 3.26
C CYS A 249 -8.52 -16.92 2.72
N ALA A 250 -7.39 -17.39 3.27
CA ALA A 250 -6.07 -17.05 2.74
C ALA A 250 -5.88 -17.54 1.30
N VAL A 251 -6.29 -18.77 1.00
CA VAL A 251 -6.23 -19.31 -0.37
C VAL A 251 -7.11 -18.50 -1.34
N VAL A 252 -8.34 -18.18 -0.94
CA VAL A 252 -9.25 -17.35 -1.74
C VAL A 252 -8.68 -15.95 -1.94
N GLY A 253 -8.15 -15.31 -0.89
CA GLY A 253 -7.57 -13.96 -0.95
C GLY A 253 -6.34 -13.88 -1.86
N VAL A 254 -5.43 -14.86 -1.76
CA VAL A 254 -4.27 -14.96 -2.67
C VAL A 254 -4.71 -15.22 -4.11
N THR A 255 -5.72 -16.04 -4.31
CA THR A 255 -6.30 -16.31 -5.64
C THR A 255 -6.89 -15.02 -6.22
N PHE A 256 -7.68 -14.28 -5.43
CA PHE A 256 -8.21 -12.98 -5.83
C PHE A 256 -7.09 -12.02 -6.23
N THR A 257 -6.04 -11.89 -5.42
CA THR A 257 -4.90 -11.04 -5.73
C THR A 257 -4.21 -11.43 -7.04
N ARG A 258 -4.01 -12.74 -7.28
CA ARG A 258 -3.38 -13.24 -8.51
C ARG A 258 -4.24 -12.99 -9.75
N VAL A 259 -5.53 -13.27 -9.65
CA VAL A 259 -6.48 -13.09 -10.78
C VAL A 259 -6.62 -11.61 -11.12
N LEU A 260 -6.75 -10.74 -10.11
CA LEU A 260 -6.86 -9.30 -10.31
C LEU A 260 -5.72 -8.77 -11.19
N TYR A 261 -4.48 -9.06 -10.82
CA TYR A 261 -3.33 -8.56 -11.57
C TYR A 261 -3.10 -9.25 -12.90
N ARG A 262 -3.46 -10.53 -13.04
CA ARG A 262 -3.44 -11.20 -14.36
C ARG A 262 -4.46 -10.62 -15.32
N VAL A 263 -5.65 -10.29 -14.84
CA VAL A 263 -6.68 -9.65 -15.67
C VAL A 263 -6.28 -8.21 -16.01
N GLU A 264 -5.67 -7.47 -15.07
CA GLU A 264 -5.08 -6.14 -15.35
C GLU A 264 -4.06 -6.24 -16.47
N ASP A 265 -3.11 -7.20 -16.43
CA ASP A 265 -2.13 -7.45 -17.48
C ASP A 265 -2.76 -7.82 -18.82
N LEU A 266 -3.82 -8.64 -18.80
CA LEU A 266 -4.54 -9.01 -20.00
C LEU A 266 -5.14 -7.79 -20.70
N PHE A 267 -5.77 -6.90 -19.92
CA PHE A 267 -6.32 -5.64 -20.47
C PHE A 267 -5.22 -4.68 -20.89
N ASP A 268 -4.10 -4.57 -20.16
CA ASP A 268 -3.00 -3.68 -20.52
C ASP A 268 -2.34 -4.12 -21.84
N ASN A 269 -2.16 -5.43 -22.06
CA ASN A 269 -1.62 -6.00 -23.29
C ASN A 269 -2.61 -6.02 -24.48
N PHE A 270 -3.90 -5.83 -24.21
CA PHE A 270 -4.90 -5.83 -25.28
C PHE A 270 -4.79 -4.57 -26.13
N GLN A 271 -4.56 -4.76 -27.45
CA GLN A 271 -4.37 -3.67 -28.43
C GLN A 271 -5.70 -2.96 -28.78
N PHE A 272 -6.22 -2.20 -27.82
CA PHE A 272 -7.42 -1.38 -27.97
C PHE A 272 -7.23 -0.05 -27.24
N PRO A 273 -7.82 1.07 -27.71
CA PRO A 273 -7.65 2.37 -27.06
C PRO A 273 -7.95 2.29 -25.56
N GLU A 274 -6.97 2.69 -24.72
CA GLU A 274 -7.05 2.53 -23.26
C GLU A 274 -8.32 3.18 -22.67
N TYR A 275 -8.70 4.33 -23.18
CA TYR A 275 -9.88 5.08 -22.75
C TYR A 275 -11.23 4.44 -23.14
N LEU A 276 -11.25 3.44 -24.04
CA LEU A 276 -12.47 2.71 -24.45
C LEU A 276 -12.55 1.30 -23.85
N LYS A 277 -11.50 0.78 -23.22
CA LYS A 277 -11.49 -0.57 -22.61
C LYS A 277 -12.60 -0.74 -21.56
N GLY A 278 -12.99 0.35 -20.90
CA GLY A 278 -14.09 0.37 -19.93
C GLY A 278 -15.44 -0.07 -20.48
N ILE A 279 -15.71 0.16 -21.79
CA ILE A 279 -16.94 -0.30 -22.44
C ILE A 279 -16.98 -1.83 -22.45
N ILE A 280 -15.85 -2.47 -22.80
CA ILE A 280 -15.75 -3.93 -22.88
C ILE A 280 -15.96 -4.53 -21.48
N GLY A 281 -15.26 -3.98 -20.47
CA GLY A 281 -15.45 -4.42 -19.09
C GLY A 281 -16.88 -4.24 -18.59
N GLY A 282 -17.48 -3.07 -18.84
CA GLY A 282 -18.86 -2.78 -18.46
C GLY A 282 -19.88 -3.69 -19.16
N SER A 283 -19.68 -3.99 -20.44
CA SER A 283 -20.55 -4.92 -21.18
C SER A 283 -20.48 -6.34 -20.61
N ILE A 284 -19.28 -6.85 -20.31
CA ILE A 284 -19.11 -8.18 -19.70
C ILE A 284 -19.79 -8.21 -18.32
N LEU A 285 -19.62 -7.16 -17.52
CA LEU A 285 -20.29 -7.04 -16.21
C LEU A 285 -21.80 -7.01 -16.34
N GLY A 286 -22.32 -6.24 -17.30
CA GLY A 286 -23.76 -6.16 -17.54
C GLY A 286 -24.35 -7.50 -17.92
N VAL A 287 -23.72 -8.24 -18.84
CA VAL A 287 -24.14 -9.60 -19.22
C VAL A 287 -24.05 -10.55 -18.01
N THR A 288 -22.98 -10.51 -17.24
CA THR A 288 -22.85 -11.33 -16.03
C THR A 288 -23.90 -10.98 -14.99
N GLY A 289 -24.22 -9.70 -14.83
CA GLY A 289 -25.24 -9.18 -13.91
C GLY A 289 -26.68 -9.57 -14.27
N LEU A 290 -26.95 -10.06 -15.51
CA LEU A 290 -28.24 -10.65 -15.85
C LEU A 290 -28.52 -11.91 -15.05
N PHE A 291 -27.50 -12.72 -14.83
CA PHE A 291 -27.61 -14.01 -14.15
C PHE A 291 -27.27 -13.91 -12.66
N PHE A 292 -26.37 -12.98 -12.30
CA PHE A 292 -25.83 -12.81 -10.94
C PHE A 292 -25.82 -11.33 -10.55
N PRO A 293 -27.00 -10.74 -10.30
CA PRO A 293 -27.10 -9.31 -9.96
C PRO A 293 -26.37 -8.92 -8.66
N GLU A 294 -26.12 -9.88 -7.77
CA GLU A 294 -25.45 -9.70 -6.48
C GLU A 294 -24.00 -9.20 -6.62
N ILE A 295 -23.37 -9.41 -7.79
CA ILE A 295 -21.99 -8.99 -8.02
C ILE A 295 -21.84 -7.53 -8.39
N LEU A 296 -22.92 -6.87 -8.83
CA LEU A 296 -22.89 -5.49 -9.30
C LEU A 296 -22.68 -4.50 -8.14
N GLY A 297 -22.01 -3.40 -8.44
CA GLY A 297 -21.71 -2.35 -7.48
C GLY A 297 -20.85 -2.85 -6.30
N VAL A 298 -21.10 -2.29 -5.12
CA VAL A 298 -20.39 -2.61 -3.88
C VAL A 298 -20.66 -4.05 -3.43
N GLY A 299 -21.89 -4.57 -3.65
CA GLY A 299 -22.29 -5.93 -3.34
C GLY A 299 -22.83 -6.15 -1.93
N TYR A 300 -23.25 -5.09 -1.23
CA TYR A 300 -23.75 -5.21 0.15
C TYR A 300 -25.00 -6.08 0.25
N GLY A 301 -25.96 -5.96 -0.67
CA GLY A 301 -27.13 -6.82 -0.67
C GLY A 301 -26.83 -8.31 -0.78
N GLY A 302 -25.79 -8.67 -1.54
CA GLY A 302 -25.31 -10.05 -1.58
C GLY A 302 -24.71 -10.49 -0.23
N ILE A 303 -23.98 -9.60 0.46
CA ILE A 303 -23.46 -9.87 1.81
C ILE A 303 -24.62 -10.10 2.79
N ASP A 304 -25.65 -9.25 2.78
CA ASP A 304 -26.82 -9.40 3.65
C ASP A 304 -27.57 -10.73 3.41
N LEU A 305 -27.71 -11.14 2.14
CA LEU A 305 -28.29 -12.44 1.80
C LEU A 305 -27.47 -13.61 2.36
N ALA A 306 -26.13 -13.53 2.34
CA ALA A 306 -25.27 -14.56 2.91
C ALA A 306 -25.34 -14.57 4.45
N LEU A 307 -25.33 -13.40 5.10
CA LEU A 307 -25.45 -13.27 6.55
C LEU A 307 -26.81 -13.82 7.05
N MET A 308 -27.88 -13.57 6.30
CA MET A 308 -29.22 -14.07 6.60
C MET A 308 -29.46 -15.53 6.14
N GLN A 309 -28.43 -16.20 5.59
CA GLN A 309 -28.50 -17.60 5.11
C GLN A 309 -29.58 -17.83 4.03
N LYS A 310 -29.83 -16.84 3.21
CA LYS A 310 -30.83 -16.90 2.13
C LYS A 310 -30.27 -17.49 0.83
N LEU A 311 -28.96 -17.78 0.76
CA LEU A 311 -28.30 -18.35 -0.41
C LEU A 311 -27.92 -19.80 -0.16
N ALA A 312 -28.12 -20.66 -1.18
CA ALA A 312 -27.69 -22.04 -1.13
C ALA A 312 -26.13 -22.11 -1.14
N TRP A 313 -25.55 -23.12 -0.50
CA TRP A 313 -24.09 -23.27 -0.35
C TRP A 313 -23.33 -23.26 -1.70
N TRP A 314 -23.90 -23.87 -2.74
CA TRP A 314 -23.30 -23.89 -4.08
C TRP A 314 -23.35 -22.53 -4.78
N VAL A 315 -24.37 -21.70 -4.50
CA VAL A 315 -24.45 -20.31 -4.98
C VAL A 315 -23.35 -19.47 -4.35
N LEU A 316 -23.11 -19.63 -3.03
CA LEU A 316 -22.03 -18.94 -2.34
C LEU A 316 -20.66 -19.26 -2.97
N LEU A 317 -20.37 -20.52 -3.29
CA LEU A 317 -19.16 -20.94 -3.96
C LEU A 317 -19.03 -20.33 -5.37
N LEU A 318 -20.12 -20.32 -6.12
CA LEU A 318 -20.17 -19.76 -7.48
C LEU A 318 -19.94 -18.25 -7.46
N LEU A 319 -20.55 -17.52 -6.50
CA LEU A 319 -20.40 -16.09 -6.34
C LEU A 319 -18.97 -15.69 -5.96
N ILE A 320 -18.18 -16.54 -5.27
CA ILE A 320 -16.74 -16.29 -5.06
C ILE A 320 -16.02 -16.15 -6.39
N VAL A 321 -16.20 -17.11 -7.29
CA VAL A 321 -15.52 -17.11 -8.60
C VAL A 321 -15.95 -15.93 -9.45
N ILE A 322 -17.27 -15.70 -9.53
CA ILE A 322 -17.81 -14.63 -10.36
C ILE A 322 -17.42 -13.26 -9.84
N LYS A 323 -17.43 -13.02 -8.52
CA LYS A 323 -17.02 -11.73 -7.92
C LYS A 323 -15.54 -11.45 -8.14
N ILE A 324 -14.67 -12.45 -8.01
CA ILE A 324 -13.24 -12.32 -8.34
C ILE A 324 -13.06 -11.82 -9.78
N LEU A 325 -13.74 -12.46 -10.73
CA LEU A 325 -13.67 -12.08 -12.15
C LEU A 325 -14.28 -10.69 -12.40
N ALA A 326 -15.47 -10.41 -11.85
CA ALA A 326 -16.16 -9.15 -12.03
C ALA A 326 -15.36 -7.95 -11.52
N THR A 327 -14.79 -8.07 -10.31
CA THR A 327 -13.92 -7.02 -9.76
C THR A 327 -12.64 -6.84 -10.58
N SER A 328 -12.03 -7.95 -10.99
CA SER A 328 -10.81 -7.93 -11.81
C SER A 328 -11.05 -7.30 -13.18
N ILE A 329 -12.17 -7.60 -13.82
CA ILE A 329 -12.58 -7.01 -15.11
C ILE A 329 -12.85 -5.52 -14.95
N THR A 330 -13.58 -5.12 -13.90
CA THR A 330 -13.87 -3.70 -13.63
C THR A 330 -12.57 -2.89 -13.50
N ILE A 331 -11.63 -3.34 -12.69
CA ILE A 331 -10.37 -2.62 -12.45
C ILE A 331 -9.46 -2.72 -13.66
N GLY A 332 -9.30 -3.90 -14.23
CA GLY A 332 -8.42 -4.15 -15.38
C GLY A 332 -8.83 -3.35 -16.61
N SER A 333 -10.12 -3.23 -16.89
CA SER A 333 -10.63 -2.45 -18.02
C SER A 333 -10.50 -0.93 -17.87
N GLY A 334 -9.99 -0.43 -16.73
CA GLY A 334 -9.78 0.99 -16.47
C GLY A 334 -10.80 1.64 -15.54
N GLY A 335 -11.66 0.85 -14.91
CA GLY A 335 -12.60 1.31 -13.88
C GLY A 335 -11.88 1.88 -12.65
N SER A 336 -12.60 2.66 -11.88
CA SER A 336 -12.13 3.31 -10.65
C SER A 336 -13.00 2.90 -9.47
N GLY A 337 -12.36 2.29 -8.44
CA GLY A 337 -13.08 1.85 -7.24
C GLY A 337 -12.19 1.02 -6.32
N GLY A 338 -12.65 0.77 -5.09
CA GLY A 338 -11.92 0.01 -4.08
C GLY A 338 -12.07 -1.51 -4.24
N ILE A 339 -11.11 -2.24 -3.68
CA ILE A 339 -11.13 -3.72 -3.61
C ILE A 339 -11.49 -4.22 -2.21
N PHE A 340 -11.70 -3.31 -1.26
CA PHE A 340 -12.01 -3.65 0.13
C PHE A 340 -13.40 -4.28 0.27
N ALA A 341 -14.46 -3.63 -0.22
CA ALA A 341 -15.79 -4.20 -0.21
C ALA A 341 -15.92 -5.50 -1.03
N PRO A 342 -15.31 -5.64 -2.22
CA PRO A 342 -15.18 -6.96 -2.86
C PRO A 342 -14.51 -8.01 -1.97
N SER A 343 -13.49 -7.66 -1.19
CA SER A 343 -12.89 -8.58 -0.21
C SER A 343 -13.87 -8.97 0.89
N LEU A 344 -14.66 -8.02 1.41
CA LEU A 344 -15.73 -8.32 2.36
C LEU A 344 -16.76 -9.30 1.75
N PHE A 345 -17.21 -9.03 0.53
CA PHE A 345 -18.15 -9.89 -0.19
C PHE A 345 -17.60 -11.32 -0.35
N LEU A 346 -16.38 -11.43 -0.86
CA LEU A 346 -15.72 -12.73 -1.02
C LEU A 346 -15.58 -13.47 0.31
N GLY A 347 -15.27 -12.75 1.39
CA GLY A 347 -15.19 -13.30 2.74
C GLY A 347 -16.53 -13.77 3.27
N ALA A 348 -17.60 -13.02 3.05
CA ALA A 348 -18.96 -13.43 3.40
C ALA A 348 -19.38 -14.71 2.68
N MET A 349 -19.11 -14.79 1.36
CA MET A 349 -19.42 -15.98 0.55
C MET A 349 -18.56 -17.17 0.97
N ALA A 350 -17.24 -16.97 1.17
CA ALA A 350 -16.33 -18.03 1.58
C ALA A 350 -16.65 -18.55 2.99
N GLY A 351 -16.93 -17.65 3.94
CA GLY A 351 -17.33 -18.01 5.29
C GLY A 351 -18.68 -18.72 5.31
N GLY A 352 -19.68 -18.20 4.58
CA GLY A 352 -21.00 -18.82 4.48
C GLY A 352 -20.96 -20.22 3.85
N PHE A 353 -20.19 -20.39 2.76
CA PHE A 353 -19.96 -21.69 2.15
C PHE A 353 -19.31 -22.66 3.13
N PHE A 354 -18.18 -22.27 3.72
CA PHE A 354 -17.44 -23.08 4.68
C PHE A 354 -18.33 -23.45 5.88
N GLY A 355 -19.02 -22.46 6.45
CA GLY A 355 -19.94 -22.67 7.57
C GLY A 355 -21.11 -23.59 7.23
N ALA A 356 -21.68 -23.50 6.02
CA ALA A 356 -22.76 -24.39 5.58
C ALA A 356 -22.28 -25.85 5.48
N VAL A 357 -21.09 -26.09 4.93
CA VAL A 357 -20.50 -27.45 4.84
C VAL A 357 -20.22 -28.01 6.23
N VAL A 358 -19.58 -27.23 7.10
CA VAL A 358 -19.20 -27.68 8.45
C VAL A 358 -20.43 -27.90 9.33
N HIS A 359 -21.40 -27.00 9.27
CA HIS A 359 -22.63 -27.12 10.06
C HIS A 359 -23.46 -28.35 9.65
N GLN A 360 -23.41 -28.74 8.37
CA GLN A 360 -24.04 -29.97 7.90
C GLN A 360 -23.41 -31.22 8.53
N TRP A 361 -22.09 -31.20 8.79
CA TRP A 361 -21.38 -32.35 9.39
C TRP A 361 -21.41 -32.35 10.92
N PHE A 362 -21.41 -31.15 11.52
CA PHE A 362 -21.31 -30.97 12.97
C PHE A 362 -22.37 -29.99 13.52
N PRO A 363 -23.69 -30.24 13.35
CA PRO A 363 -24.75 -29.27 13.64
C PRO A 363 -24.85 -28.92 15.13
N THR A 364 -24.43 -29.80 16.04
CA THR A 364 -24.58 -29.61 17.49
C THR A 364 -23.41 -28.85 18.13
N VAL A 365 -22.28 -28.71 17.44
CA VAL A 365 -21.05 -28.07 17.96
C VAL A 365 -20.64 -26.83 17.22
N THR A 366 -21.38 -26.43 16.19
CA THR A 366 -21.06 -25.29 15.32
C THR A 366 -22.18 -24.27 15.28
N ALA A 367 -21.81 -23.00 15.25
CA ALA A 367 -22.74 -21.91 15.01
C ALA A 367 -23.33 -21.99 13.60
N SER A 368 -24.34 -21.17 13.34
CA SER A 368 -24.98 -21.11 12.02
C SER A 368 -24.03 -20.55 10.95
N PRO A 369 -24.23 -20.86 9.65
CA PRO A 369 -23.36 -20.39 8.56
C PRO A 369 -23.12 -18.89 8.51
N GLY A 370 -24.08 -18.08 8.97
CA GLY A 370 -23.95 -16.62 9.01
C GLY A 370 -22.84 -16.14 9.96
N ALA A 371 -22.58 -16.87 11.07
CA ALA A 371 -21.46 -16.54 11.96
C ALA A 371 -20.11 -16.72 11.23
N TYR A 372 -19.98 -17.80 10.49
CA TYR A 372 -18.80 -18.07 9.64
C TYR A 372 -18.65 -17.03 8.52
N SER A 373 -19.78 -16.50 7.98
CA SER A 373 -19.74 -15.42 7.00
C SER A 373 -19.09 -14.16 7.56
N ILE A 374 -19.42 -13.74 8.80
CA ILE A 374 -18.83 -12.57 9.43
C ILE A 374 -17.34 -12.76 9.67
N VAL A 375 -16.95 -13.91 10.25
CA VAL A 375 -15.54 -14.22 10.50
C VAL A 375 -14.77 -14.32 9.19
N GLY A 376 -15.37 -14.90 8.15
CA GLY A 376 -14.80 -14.99 6.81
C GLY A 376 -14.56 -13.62 6.17
N MET A 377 -15.48 -12.64 6.38
CA MET A 377 -15.29 -11.26 5.92
C MET A 377 -13.97 -10.67 6.45
N GLY A 378 -13.75 -10.77 7.76
CA GLY A 378 -12.52 -10.27 8.37
C GLY A 378 -11.28 -11.05 7.94
N ALA A 379 -11.36 -12.38 7.94
CA ALA A 379 -10.25 -13.24 7.55
C ALA A 379 -9.78 -12.99 6.10
N LEU A 380 -10.71 -12.76 5.17
CA LEU A 380 -10.36 -12.52 3.78
C LEU A 380 -9.82 -11.11 3.55
N VAL A 381 -10.38 -10.09 4.20
CA VAL A 381 -9.80 -8.73 4.18
C VAL A 381 -8.38 -8.76 4.74
N SER A 382 -8.18 -9.45 5.86
CA SER A 382 -6.86 -9.63 6.50
C SER A 382 -5.86 -10.32 5.55
N ALA A 383 -6.28 -11.39 4.87
CA ALA A 383 -5.46 -12.13 3.91
C ALA A 383 -5.08 -11.30 2.67
N THR A 384 -5.98 -10.44 2.19
CA THR A 384 -5.74 -9.62 0.99
C THR A 384 -4.92 -8.39 1.28
N THR A 385 -5.17 -7.72 2.41
CA THR A 385 -4.54 -6.43 2.77
C THR A 385 -3.26 -6.60 3.59
N HIS A 386 -3.06 -7.74 4.24
CA HIS A 386 -2.05 -8.01 5.27
C HIS A 386 -2.16 -7.04 6.46
N GLY A 387 -3.40 -6.60 6.76
CA GLY A 387 -3.74 -5.71 7.88
C GLY A 387 -4.72 -6.38 8.84
N PRO A 388 -4.28 -7.32 9.70
CA PRO A 388 -5.17 -8.07 10.58
C PRO A 388 -5.85 -7.20 11.64
N LEU A 389 -5.15 -6.21 12.22
CA LEU A 389 -5.75 -5.32 13.22
C LEU A 389 -6.88 -4.49 12.62
N SER A 390 -6.63 -3.91 11.45
CA SER A 390 -7.64 -3.16 10.70
C SER A 390 -8.86 -4.01 10.37
N ALA A 391 -8.64 -5.23 9.86
CA ALA A 391 -9.72 -6.13 9.48
C ALA A 391 -10.60 -6.53 10.69
N MET A 392 -9.98 -6.90 11.81
CA MET A 392 -10.70 -7.25 13.04
C MET A 392 -11.56 -6.10 13.55
N LEU A 393 -10.97 -4.90 13.67
CA LEU A 393 -11.64 -3.74 14.24
C LEU A 393 -12.72 -3.19 13.30
N ILE A 394 -12.52 -3.22 11.99
CA ILE A 394 -13.55 -2.83 11.03
C ILE A 394 -14.78 -3.73 11.20
N LEU A 395 -14.59 -5.06 11.21
CA LEU A 395 -15.71 -6.00 11.38
C LEU A 395 -16.37 -5.86 12.74
N PHE A 396 -15.58 -5.67 13.78
CA PHE A 396 -16.11 -5.44 15.13
C PHE A 396 -17.00 -4.19 15.20
N GLU A 397 -16.52 -3.04 14.71
CA GLU A 397 -17.31 -1.79 14.74
C GLU A 397 -18.50 -1.83 13.77
N MET A 398 -18.36 -2.49 12.60
CA MET A 398 -19.45 -2.60 11.64
C MET A 398 -20.58 -3.53 12.09
N THR A 399 -20.27 -4.54 12.91
CA THR A 399 -21.26 -5.55 13.36
C THR A 399 -21.76 -5.30 14.77
N GLY A 400 -21.00 -4.59 15.60
CA GLY A 400 -21.31 -4.35 17.01
C GLY A 400 -21.37 -5.63 17.86
N ASN A 401 -20.93 -6.77 17.36
CA ASN A 401 -21.03 -8.06 18.04
C ASN A 401 -19.68 -8.47 18.67
N TYR A 402 -19.59 -8.32 20.00
CA TYR A 402 -18.39 -8.68 20.75
C TYR A 402 -18.17 -10.21 20.86
N LYS A 403 -19.24 -11.02 20.80
CA LYS A 403 -19.16 -12.46 21.09
C LYS A 403 -18.35 -13.25 20.06
N ILE A 404 -18.22 -12.74 18.84
CA ILE A 404 -17.44 -13.38 17.76
C ILE A 404 -16.01 -12.84 17.64
N ILE A 405 -15.56 -11.96 18.53
CA ILE A 405 -14.25 -11.31 18.40
C ILE A 405 -13.11 -12.32 18.49
N LEU A 406 -13.20 -13.32 19.35
CA LEU A 406 -12.15 -14.32 19.53
C LEU A 406 -11.96 -15.20 18.27
N PRO A 407 -13.00 -15.81 17.69
CA PRO A 407 -12.89 -16.47 16.39
C PRO A 407 -12.37 -15.56 15.29
N LEU A 408 -12.83 -14.31 15.25
CA LEU A 408 -12.42 -13.32 14.27
C LEU A 408 -10.92 -13.02 14.38
N MET A 409 -10.42 -12.78 15.60
CA MET A 409 -8.99 -12.54 15.83
C MET A 409 -8.13 -13.71 15.34
N LEU A 410 -8.50 -14.93 15.74
CA LEU A 410 -7.78 -16.15 15.37
C LEU A 410 -7.74 -16.34 13.85
N SER A 411 -8.90 -16.26 13.19
CA SER A 411 -9.01 -16.45 11.75
C SER A 411 -8.27 -15.36 10.96
N CYS A 412 -8.35 -14.08 11.37
CA CYS A 412 -7.65 -12.98 10.71
C CYS A 412 -6.12 -13.14 10.78
N ILE A 413 -5.58 -13.46 11.96
CA ILE A 413 -4.13 -13.64 12.14
C ILE A 413 -3.64 -14.81 11.30
N LEU A 414 -4.31 -15.98 11.38
CA LEU A 414 -3.91 -17.14 10.59
C LEU A 414 -4.03 -16.90 9.09
N ALA A 415 -5.09 -16.22 8.66
CA ALA A 415 -5.28 -15.85 7.26
C ALA A 415 -4.14 -14.95 6.77
N THR A 416 -3.71 -13.96 7.57
CA THR A 416 -2.59 -13.08 7.20
C THR A 416 -1.27 -13.84 7.13
N ILE A 417 -0.96 -14.67 8.13
CA ILE A 417 0.29 -15.44 8.17
C ILE A 417 0.36 -16.37 6.96
N PHE A 418 -0.71 -17.14 6.71
CA PHE A 418 -0.72 -18.10 5.63
C PHE A 418 -0.74 -17.44 4.25
N ALA A 419 -1.48 -16.34 4.08
CA ALA A 419 -1.43 -15.53 2.87
C ALA A 419 -0.02 -15.00 2.62
N GLY A 420 0.69 -14.51 3.65
CA GLY A 420 2.07 -14.03 3.59
C GLY A 420 3.08 -15.10 3.19
N ILE A 421 2.88 -16.37 3.61
CA ILE A 421 3.67 -17.52 3.18
C ILE A 421 3.42 -17.81 1.69
N LEU A 422 2.16 -17.83 1.24
CA LEU A 422 1.80 -18.09 -0.15
C LEU A 422 2.20 -16.95 -1.10
N LYS A 423 2.19 -15.72 -0.61
CA LYS A 423 2.56 -14.52 -1.36
C LYS A 423 3.01 -13.41 -0.40
N LYS A 424 4.27 -13.00 -0.51
CA LYS A 424 4.87 -11.97 0.36
C LYS A 424 4.15 -10.62 0.30
N ASP A 425 3.67 -10.23 -0.87
CA ASP A 425 3.01 -8.94 -1.10
C ASP A 425 1.50 -9.02 -0.94
N SER A 426 0.94 -8.04 -0.22
CA SER A 426 -0.51 -7.84 -0.17
C SER A 426 -1.04 -7.35 -1.51
N ILE A 427 -2.35 -7.31 -1.67
CA ILE A 427 -3.01 -6.78 -2.86
C ILE A 427 -2.64 -5.30 -3.13
N TYR A 428 -2.24 -4.54 -2.12
CA TYR A 428 -1.80 -3.16 -2.24
C TYR A 428 -0.31 -3.05 -2.54
N THR A 429 0.55 -3.75 -1.79
CA THR A 429 2.00 -3.66 -1.96
C THR A 429 2.47 -4.30 -3.26
N LEU A 430 1.75 -5.31 -3.77
CA LEU A 430 2.07 -5.93 -5.05
C LEU A 430 2.03 -4.93 -6.21
N LYS A 431 1.07 -4.00 -6.23
CA LYS A 431 1.01 -2.94 -7.26
C LYS A 431 2.25 -2.07 -7.23
N LEU A 432 2.74 -1.79 -6.05
CA LEU A 432 3.94 -0.97 -5.85
C LEU A 432 5.22 -1.75 -6.20
N ALA A 433 5.31 -3.01 -5.77
CA ALA A 433 6.41 -3.90 -6.13
C ALA A 433 6.54 -4.07 -7.64
N ARG A 434 5.43 -4.19 -8.37
CA ARG A 434 5.39 -4.23 -9.85
C ARG A 434 5.87 -2.93 -10.51
N ARG A 435 5.79 -1.80 -9.82
CA ARG A 435 6.35 -0.50 -10.24
C ARG A 435 7.79 -0.29 -9.75
N GLY A 436 8.43 -1.30 -9.16
CA GLY A 436 9.77 -1.20 -8.59
C GLY A 436 9.85 -0.47 -7.25
N VAL A 437 8.72 -0.28 -6.57
CA VAL A 437 8.63 0.39 -5.27
C VAL A 437 8.47 -0.64 -4.15
N ASN A 438 9.49 -0.82 -3.32
CA ASN A 438 9.43 -1.71 -2.17
C ASN A 438 9.25 -0.91 -0.87
N ILE A 439 8.04 -0.89 -0.33
CA ILE A 439 7.72 -0.11 0.89
C ILE A 439 8.35 -0.74 2.14
N ARG A 440 8.55 -2.07 2.17
CA ARG A 440 9.08 -2.77 3.34
C ARG A 440 10.54 -2.44 3.64
N GLU A 441 11.30 -2.08 2.61
CA GLU A 441 12.74 -1.79 2.72
C GLU A 441 13.04 -0.35 3.17
N GLY A 442 12.04 0.48 3.36
CA GLY A 442 12.19 1.88 3.78
C GLY A 442 12.56 2.83 2.64
N LYS A 443 12.52 4.14 2.95
CA LYS A 443 12.75 5.22 1.96
C LYS A 443 14.20 5.25 1.48
N GLU A 444 15.14 4.98 2.39
CA GLU A 444 16.57 5.05 2.11
C GLU A 444 17.00 4.00 1.10
N VAL A 445 16.55 2.76 1.30
CA VAL A 445 16.81 1.63 0.40
C VAL A 445 16.22 1.87 -0.99
N ASN A 446 15.00 2.38 -1.07
CA ASN A 446 14.36 2.67 -2.35
C ASN A 446 15.06 3.80 -3.13
N VAL A 447 15.61 4.81 -2.46
CA VAL A 447 16.39 5.87 -3.11
C VAL A 447 17.70 5.29 -3.65
N LEU A 448 18.43 4.50 -2.85
CA LEU A 448 19.68 3.87 -3.27
C LEU A 448 19.47 2.87 -4.42
N LYS A 449 18.39 2.08 -4.41
CA LYS A 449 18.02 1.18 -5.53
C LYS A 449 17.64 1.90 -6.82
N SER A 450 17.26 3.18 -6.74
CA SER A 450 16.94 3.99 -7.92
C SER A 450 18.14 4.67 -8.57
N MET A 451 19.35 4.49 -8.03
CA MET A 451 20.60 5.10 -8.50
C MET A 451 21.61 4.00 -8.84
N PHE A 452 22.37 4.19 -9.91
CA PHE A 452 23.36 3.21 -10.37
C PHE A 452 24.78 3.61 -9.98
N VAL A 453 25.65 2.60 -9.83
CA VAL A 453 27.06 2.78 -9.50
C VAL A 453 27.78 3.64 -10.54
N LYS A 454 27.50 3.45 -11.83
CA LYS A 454 28.06 4.25 -12.94
C LYS A 454 27.86 5.75 -12.86
N ASP A 455 26.77 6.18 -12.16
CA ASP A 455 26.41 7.60 -12.02
C ASP A 455 27.19 8.29 -10.88
N VAL A 456 27.84 7.50 -10.02
CA VAL A 456 28.46 7.97 -8.78
C VAL A 456 29.93 7.61 -8.70
N MET A 457 30.37 6.54 -9.38
CA MET A 457 31.74 6.06 -9.36
C MET A 457 32.74 7.12 -9.84
N ASN A 458 33.93 7.10 -9.25
CA ASN A 458 35.06 7.86 -9.77
C ASN A 458 35.76 7.07 -10.87
N ARG A 459 35.86 7.65 -12.06
CA ARG A 459 36.53 7.04 -13.23
C ARG A 459 38.03 7.33 -13.27
N ARG A 460 38.51 8.34 -12.53
CA ARG A 460 39.93 8.62 -12.40
C ARG A 460 40.45 7.91 -11.16
N VAL A 461 41.01 6.73 -11.36
CA VAL A 461 41.47 5.86 -10.29
C VAL A 461 42.99 5.84 -10.29
N GLU A 462 43.57 6.05 -9.12
CA GLU A 462 44.99 5.81 -8.91
C GLU A 462 45.21 4.30 -8.72
N THR A 463 45.98 3.69 -9.60
CA THR A 463 46.23 2.24 -9.65
C THR A 463 47.71 1.97 -9.47
N ILE A 464 48.06 0.78 -9.01
CA ILE A 464 49.40 0.29 -8.85
C ILE A 464 49.63 -0.86 -9.83
N SER A 465 50.83 -0.92 -10.49
CA SER A 465 51.18 -2.06 -11.29
C SER A 465 51.54 -3.26 -10.43
N GLU A 466 51.16 -4.48 -10.82
CA GLU A 466 51.49 -5.71 -10.11
C GLU A 466 52.99 -5.89 -9.87
N SER A 467 53.82 -5.31 -10.72
CA SER A 467 55.30 -5.37 -10.67
C SER A 467 55.96 -4.18 -9.97
N SER A 468 55.18 -3.21 -9.47
CA SER A 468 55.75 -2.04 -8.78
C SER A 468 56.45 -2.44 -7.48
N ALA A 469 57.72 -1.97 -7.33
CA ALA A 469 58.50 -2.20 -6.13
C ALA A 469 57.99 -1.40 -4.90
N LEU A 470 58.31 -1.83 -3.69
CA LEU A 470 57.83 -1.21 -2.45
C LEU A 470 58.14 0.29 -2.36
N VAL A 471 59.31 0.71 -2.89
CA VAL A 471 59.72 2.12 -2.92
C VAL A 471 58.78 2.98 -3.80
N GLU A 472 58.41 2.48 -4.98
CA GLU A 472 57.50 3.16 -5.90
C GLU A 472 56.11 3.27 -5.31
N MET A 473 55.63 2.18 -4.68
CA MET A 473 54.36 2.17 -3.98
C MET A 473 54.31 3.19 -2.86
N THR A 474 55.38 3.28 -2.04
CA THR A 474 55.49 4.23 -0.92
C THR A 474 55.43 5.67 -1.41
N ASP A 475 56.11 6.01 -2.51
CA ASP A 475 56.07 7.37 -3.08
C ASP A 475 54.66 7.73 -3.59
N LEU A 476 53.98 6.81 -4.29
CA LEU A 476 52.60 7.01 -4.79
C LEU A 476 51.62 7.15 -3.64
N ILE A 477 51.66 6.26 -2.65
CA ILE A 477 50.71 6.22 -1.54
C ILE A 477 50.91 7.45 -0.63
N SER A 478 52.15 7.89 -0.40
CA SER A 478 52.42 9.07 0.42
C SER A 478 51.86 10.38 -0.15
N LYS A 479 51.74 10.46 -1.46
CA LYS A 479 51.19 11.61 -2.20
C LYS A 479 49.68 11.52 -2.42
N SER A 480 49.10 10.33 -2.26
CA SER A 480 47.68 10.07 -2.52
C SER A 480 46.79 10.45 -1.32
N LYS A 481 45.54 10.76 -1.61
CA LYS A 481 44.46 10.97 -0.63
C LYS A 481 43.66 9.72 -0.35
N PHE A 482 43.95 8.63 -1.05
CA PHE A 482 43.24 7.36 -0.96
C PHE A 482 43.99 6.37 -0.04
N ASN A 483 43.20 5.48 0.58
CA ASN A 483 43.76 4.44 1.48
C ASN A 483 43.75 3.04 0.88
N SER A 484 43.26 2.90 -0.36
CA SER A 484 43.16 1.61 -1.06
C SER A 484 43.38 1.81 -2.55
N PHE A 485 44.20 0.95 -3.14
CA PHE A 485 44.68 1.07 -4.51
C PHE A 485 44.43 -0.25 -5.24
N PRO A 486 43.65 -0.25 -6.34
CA PRO A 486 43.57 -1.41 -7.21
C PRO A 486 44.90 -1.73 -7.86
N VAL A 487 45.26 -3.02 -7.88
CA VAL A 487 46.48 -3.53 -8.52
C VAL A 487 46.11 -4.11 -9.88
N LEU A 488 46.80 -3.62 -10.92
CA LEU A 488 46.58 -4.02 -12.29
C LEU A 488 47.78 -4.77 -12.86
N ASN A 489 47.51 -5.75 -13.71
CA ASN A 489 48.56 -6.44 -14.48
C ASN A 489 48.99 -5.64 -15.71
N SER A 490 49.96 -6.18 -16.48
CA SER A 490 50.48 -5.59 -17.73
C SER A 490 49.42 -5.44 -18.84
N GLN A 491 48.25 -6.11 -18.72
CA GLN A 491 47.11 -6.01 -19.62
C GLN A 491 46.02 -5.05 -19.11
N ASN A 492 46.29 -4.23 -18.07
CA ASN A 492 45.35 -3.35 -17.39
C ASN A 492 44.15 -4.09 -16.74
N LYS A 493 44.30 -5.37 -16.40
CA LYS A 493 43.27 -6.15 -15.71
C LYS A 493 43.47 -6.12 -14.20
N LEU A 494 42.39 -6.06 -13.44
CA LEU A 494 42.39 -6.08 -11.99
C LEU A 494 42.85 -7.44 -11.48
N VAL A 495 43.93 -7.47 -10.71
CA VAL A 495 44.52 -8.68 -10.11
C VAL A 495 44.47 -8.68 -8.58
N GLY A 496 44.30 -7.51 -7.97
CA GLY A 496 44.24 -7.39 -6.53
C GLY A 496 43.84 -5.99 -6.06
N ILE A 497 43.76 -5.81 -4.76
CA ILE A 497 43.62 -4.50 -4.10
C ILE A 497 44.61 -4.42 -2.96
N LEU A 498 45.29 -3.28 -2.88
CA LEU A 498 46.28 -2.99 -1.83
C LEU A 498 45.70 -1.90 -0.92
N SER A 499 45.59 -2.18 0.39
CA SER A 499 45.21 -1.19 1.39
C SER A 499 46.42 -0.69 2.16
N PHE A 500 46.27 0.45 2.87
CA PHE A 500 47.31 0.99 3.72
C PHE A 500 47.80 -0.04 4.76
N ASN A 501 46.91 -0.88 5.29
CA ASN A 501 47.27 -1.89 6.27
C ASN A 501 48.15 -2.99 5.67
N ASP A 502 47.87 -3.39 4.42
CA ASP A 502 48.59 -4.49 3.77
C ASP A 502 50.07 -4.15 3.51
N TYR A 503 50.38 -2.88 3.21
CA TYR A 503 51.77 -2.48 2.95
C TYR A 503 52.48 -1.86 4.17
N SER A 504 51.76 -1.41 5.20
CA SER A 504 52.33 -0.77 6.38
C SER A 504 53.29 -1.69 7.13
N GLU A 505 53.04 -2.99 7.17
CA GLU A 505 53.93 -3.98 7.80
C GLU A 505 55.22 -4.15 7.00
N ALA A 506 55.16 -4.12 5.68
CA ALA A 506 56.31 -4.31 4.80
C ALA A 506 57.27 -3.07 4.75
N ILE A 507 56.77 -1.86 5.01
CA ILE A 507 57.58 -0.63 5.01
C ILE A 507 58.64 -0.64 6.12
N PHE A 508 58.36 -1.24 7.26
CA PHE A 508 59.25 -1.23 8.43
C PHE A 508 60.28 -2.34 8.38
N ASP A 509 60.24 -3.23 7.38
CA ASP A 509 61.19 -4.31 7.22
C ASP A 509 62.17 -3.99 6.07
N GLU A 510 63.43 -3.62 6.47
CA GLU A 510 64.48 -3.21 5.51
C GLU A 510 64.87 -4.34 4.55
N ASP A 511 64.78 -5.60 4.98
CA ASP A 511 65.13 -6.78 4.18
C ASP A 511 64.12 -7.07 3.05
N LEU A 512 62.88 -6.61 3.18
CA LEU A 512 61.81 -6.80 2.19
C LEU A 512 61.76 -5.70 1.11
N ARG A 513 62.49 -4.60 1.29
CA ARG A 513 62.37 -3.36 0.49
C ARG A 513 62.62 -3.54 -1.00
N ASP A 514 63.57 -4.41 -1.34
CA ASP A 514 63.96 -4.66 -2.73
C ASP A 514 63.42 -6.00 -3.30
N LEU A 515 62.76 -6.80 -2.46
CA LEU A 515 62.33 -8.14 -2.82
C LEU A 515 60.81 -8.24 -3.08
N VAL A 516 60.02 -7.33 -2.50
CA VAL A 516 58.55 -7.41 -2.52
C VAL A 516 57.96 -6.48 -3.57
N VAL A 517 57.07 -7.02 -4.39
CA VAL A 517 56.28 -6.26 -5.40
C VAL A 517 54.83 -6.14 -4.97
N ALA A 518 54.11 -5.24 -5.60
CA ALA A 518 52.71 -4.96 -5.28
C ALA A 518 51.79 -6.20 -5.29
N LYS A 519 52.10 -7.18 -6.16
CA LYS A 519 51.36 -8.44 -6.23
C LYS A 519 51.47 -9.27 -4.97
N ASP A 520 52.64 -9.25 -4.30
CA ASP A 520 52.88 -10.08 -3.11
C ASP A 520 52.11 -9.58 -1.87
N LEU A 521 51.79 -8.28 -1.84
CA LEU A 521 51.09 -7.62 -0.75
C LEU A 521 49.58 -7.44 -1.03
N ALA A 522 49.18 -7.52 -2.28
CA ALA A 522 47.79 -7.27 -2.68
C ALA A 522 46.88 -8.44 -2.30
N SER A 523 45.72 -8.12 -1.77
CA SER A 523 44.64 -9.10 -1.58
C SER A 523 44.06 -9.50 -2.93
N GLU A 524 44.22 -10.79 -3.31
CA GLU A 524 43.70 -11.34 -4.57
C GLU A 524 42.17 -11.48 -4.58
N ASN A 525 41.57 -11.62 -3.40
CA ASN A 525 40.13 -11.84 -3.25
C ASN A 525 39.36 -10.52 -3.25
N VAL A 526 39.36 -9.84 -4.41
CA VAL A 526 38.77 -8.50 -4.56
C VAL A 526 37.27 -8.60 -4.70
N VAL A 527 36.54 -7.92 -3.80
CA VAL A 527 35.11 -7.74 -3.93
C VAL A 527 34.83 -6.59 -4.89
N THR A 528 34.11 -6.87 -5.97
CA THR A 528 33.79 -5.91 -7.02
C THR A 528 32.28 -5.67 -7.14
N VAL A 529 31.93 -4.59 -7.81
CA VAL A 529 30.57 -4.24 -8.17
C VAL A 529 30.50 -3.89 -9.65
N LEU A 530 29.38 -4.19 -10.30
CA LEU A 530 29.16 -3.84 -11.69
C LEU A 530 28.78 -2.36 -11.83
N ALA A 531 29.13 -1.75 -12.95
CA ALA A 531 28.74 -0.37 -13.24
C ALA A 531 27.20 -0.17 -13.27
N ASP A 532 26.47 -1.20 -13.67
CA ASP A 532 25.01 -1.21 -13.73
C ASP A 532 24.31 -1.72 -12.46
N ASP A 533 25.07 -2.11 -11.43
CA ASP A 533 24.50 -2.41 -10.11
C ASP A 533 23.91 -1.13 -9.47
N ASP A 534 22.85 -1.30 -8.66
CA ASP A 534 22.31 -0.20 -7.88
C ASP A 534 23.17 0.13 -6.64
N LEU A 535 23.05 1.37 -6.13
CA LEU A 535 23.85 1.82 -4.98
C LEU A 535 23.54 1.07 -3.68
N TYR A 536 22.36 0.48 -3.53
CA TYR A 536 22.05 -0.34 -2.37
C TYR A 536 22.87 -1.63 -2.37
N THR A 537 22.95 -2.30 -3.51
CA THR A 537 23.78 -3.51 -3.70
C THR A 537 25.26 -3.20 -3.42
N ALA A 538 25.75 -2.06 -3.90
CA ALA A 538 27.12 -1.61 -3.61
C ALA A 538 27.33 -1.36 -2.11
N LEU A 539 26.40 -0.67 -1.46
CA LEU A 539 26.47 -0.37 -0.02
C LEU A 539 26.40 -1.64 0.83
N GLU A 540 25.56 -2.60 0.45
CA GLU A 540 25.46 -3.89 1.14
C GLU A 540 26.78 -4.67 1.07
N LYS A 541 27.40 -4.75 -0.13
CA LYS A 541 28.70 -5.41 -0.33
C LYS A 541 29.81 -4.75 0.50
N ILE A 542 29.87 -3.40 0.51
CA ILE A 542 30.82 -2.62 1.31
C ILE A 542 30.62 -2.88 2.81
N SER A 543 29.36 -2.87 3.28
CA SER A 543 29.04 -2.99 4.72
C SER A 543 29.27 -4.39 5.27
N ARG A 544 29.07 -5.46 4.47
CA ARG A 544 29.26 -6.85 4.93
C ARG A 544 30.72 -7.19 5.29
N LYS A 545 31.69 -6.53 4.68
CA LYS A 545 33.12 -6.81 4.85
C LYS A 545 33.91 -5.62 5.39
N ASP A 546 33.21 -4.56 5.79
CA ASP A 546 33.78 -3.30 6.34
C ASP A 546 34.84 -2.64 5.44
N PHE A 547 34.65 -2.75 4.12
CA PHE A 547 35.51 -2.07 3.16
C PHE A 547 35.16 -0.58 3.08
N SER A 548 36.19 0.27 2.89
CA SER A 548 35.96 1.70 2.61
C SER A 548 35.73 1.98 1.12
N THR A 549 36.24 1.09 0.27
CA THR A 549 36.37 1.30 -1.18
C THR A 549 36.17 -0.01 -1.94
N MET A 550 35.59 0.05 -3.14
CA MET A 550 35.32 -1.12 -3.97
C MET A 550 35.54 -0.82 -5.44
N PRO A 551 36.35 -1.63 -6.16
CA PRO A 551 36.50 -1.51 -7.61
C PRO A 551 35.19 -1.78 -8.36
N VAL A 552 34.95 -0.98 -9.40
CA VAL A 552 33.83 -1.14 -10.32
C VAL A 552 34.33 -1.77 -11.60
N VAL A 553 33.71 -2.85 -12.01
CA VAL A 553 34.12 -3.62 -13.19
C VAL A 553 33.08 -3.58 -14.31
N SER A 554 33.52 -3.87 -15.51
CA SER A 554 32.65 -3.96 -16.68
C SER A 554 31.70 -5.16 -16.56
N PRO A 555 30.43 -5.04 -17.01
CA PRO A 555 29.53 -6.19 -17.12
C PRO A 555 30.05 -7.26 -18.09
N ASP A 556 30.83 -6.86 -19.10
CA ASP A 556 31.32 -7.74 -20.17
C ASP A 556 32.59 -8.51 -19.76
N ASP A 557 33.43 -7.91 -18.92
CA ASP A 557 34.67 -8.53 -18.40
C ASP A 557 34.88 -8.18 -16.92
N PRO A 558 34.70 -9.14 -15.99
CA PRO A 558 34.89 -8.91 -14.55
C PRO A 558 36.33 -8.51 -14.13
N ALA A 559 37.31 -8.66 -15.01
CA ALA A 559 38.68 -8.23 -14.77
C ALA A 559 38.95 -6.80 -15.30
N GLU A 560 38.10 -6.27 -16.16
CA GLU A 560 38.21 -4.91 -16.66
C GLU A 560 37.64 -3.91 -15.68
N MET A 561 38.52 -3.10 -15.07
CA MET A 561 38.13 -2.07 -14.13
C MET A 561 37.71 -0.79 -14.87
N VAL A 562 36.48 -0.30 -14.60
CA VAL A 562 35.91 0.92 -15.19
C VAL A 562 35.84 2.10 -14.22
N GLY A 563 36.10 1.85 -12.93
CA GLY A 563 36.07 2.89 -11.91
C GLY A 563 36.23 2.35 -10.51
N ILE A 564 35.99 3.23 -9.53
CA ILE A 564 36.02 2.90 -8.11
C ILE A 564 34.86 3.62 -7.41
N VAL A 565 34.26 2.98 -6.41
CA VAL A 565 33.21 3.58 -5.59
C VAL A 565 33.55 3.44 -4.11
N THR A 566 33.37 4.51 -3.35
CA THR A 566 33.57 4.52 -1.91
C THR A 566 32.26 4.60 -1.16
N ARG A 567 32.26 4.18 0.11
CA ARG A 567 31.11 4.37 1.01
C ARG A 567 30.68 5.84 1.09
N ARG A 568 31.65 6.77 1.06
CA ARG A 568 31.42 8.22 1.09
C ARG A 568 30.72 8.71 -0.17
N ASP A 569 31.07 8.18 -1.34
CA ASP A 569 30.42 8.53 -2.61
C ASP A 569 28.95 8.11 -2.63
N ILE A 570 28.67 6.90 -2.14
CA ILE A 570 27.29 6.38 -2.04
C ILE A 570 26.45 7.24 -1.09
N ILE A 571 26.97 7.53 0.11
CA ILE A 571 26.28 8.38 1.10
C ILE A 571 26.09 9.79 0.55
N GLY A 572 27.11 10.40 -0.04
CA GLY A 572 27.05 11.74 -0.62
C GLY A 572 26.06 11.82 -1.80
N ALA A 573 25.96 10.78 -2.62
CA ALA A 573 24.96 10.69 -3.68
C ALA A 573 23.53 10.58 -3.12
N TYR A 574 23.35 9.78 -2.08
CA TYR A 574 22.07 9.68 -1.36
C TYR A 574 21.65 11.04 -0.78
N GLU A 575 22.54 11.72 -0.06
CA GLU A 575 22.28 13.05 0.51
C GLU A 575 21.92 14.07 -0.58
N LYS A 576 22.67 14.11 -1.68
CA LYS A 576 22.37 14.97 -2.84
C LYS A 576 21.00 14.65 -3.46
N ALA A 577 20.65 13.38 -3.59
CA ALA A 577 19.36 12.97 -4.13
C ALA A 577 18.20 13.38 -3.21
N VAL A 578 18.38 13.26 -1.90
CA VAL A 578 17.39 13.71 -0.90
C VAL A 578 17.28 15.23 -0.88
N LEU A 579 18.39 15.96 -0.89
CA LEU A 579 18.44 17.43 -0.92
C LEU A 579 17.86 17.98 -2.25
N LYS A 580 18.23 17.40 -3.39
CA LYS A 580 17.68 17.78 -4.70
C LYS A 580 16.17 17.61 -4.74
N LYS A 581 15.63 16.54 -4.17
CA LYS A 581 14.16 16.36 -4.02
C LYS A 581 13.53 17.36 -3.06
N SER A 582 14.27 17.94 -2.12
CA SER A 582 13.78 19.00 -1.23
C SER A 582 13.82 20.40 -1.86
N LEU A 583 14.83 20.70 -2.68
CA LEU A 583 15.03 22.01 -3.32
C LEU A 583 14.12 22.25 -4.56
N PHE A 584 13.75 21.20 -5.30
CA PHE A 584 12.75 21.32 -6.38
C PHE A 584 11.30 21.43 -5.88
N ARG A 585 11.10 21.59 -4.57
CA ARG A 585 9.80 21.75 -3.90
C ARG A 585 9.62 23.10 -3.19
N SER A 586 10.58 24.02 -3.36
CA SER A 586 10.43 25.44 -2.93
C SER A 586 9.74 26.30 -3.98
#